data_1cde8fdbb88cd8c4ef182b4516e4d4c6
#
_entry.id   1cde8fdbb88cd8c4ef182b4516e4d4c6
#
_cell.length_a   1.000
_cell.length_b   1.000
_cell.length_c   1.000
_cell.angle_alpha   90.00
_cell.angle_beta   90.00
_cell.angle_gamma   90.00
#
_symmetry.space_group_name_H-M   'P 1'
#
loop_
_entity.id
_entity.type
_entity.pdbx_description
1 polymer ?
#
loop_
_entity_poly.entity_id
_entity_poly.type
_entity_poly.pdbx_seq_one_letter_code
_entity_poly.pdbx_strand_id
1 'polypeptide(L)'
;MKYVNFCLLAIISLVLSAVAVKKELPSTGYHPGETIPDIVLTNSEVTLQHLHDYKGKKVVVNFWAAYDAQSRAANVQLHNYLKMNHPEIEFLSISFDENRNVAEKTLAMDHLEHSAQFYEVNGTRSDLYKDFKLKRGFRNYLIDENGVIAAMNITATDLRAIFQVESSI
;
A
#
# COMPACT_ATOMS: atom_id res chain seq x y z
N MET A 1 -13.10 22.40 -55.30
CA MET A 1 -12.93 21.11 -54.61
C MET A 1 -11.62 21.03 -53.78
N LYS A 2 -10.49 21.62 -54.16
CA LYS A 2 -9.24 21.57 -53.39
C LYS A 2 -9.34 22.26 -52.00
N TYR A 3 -10.10 23.34 -51.86
CA TYR A 3 -10.21 24.09 -50.57
C TYR A 3 -11.16 23.43 -49.57
N VAL A 4 -12.17 22.66 -50.05
CA VAL A 4 -13.08 21.92 -49.19
C VAL A 4 -12.36 20.78 -48.46
N ASN A 5 -11.46 20.08 -49.12
CA ASN A 5 -10.67 19.02 -48.51
C ASN A 5 -9.67 19.55 -47.49
N PHE A 6 -9.13 20.77 -47.68
CA PHE A 6 -8.21 21.40 -46.74
C PHE A 6 -8.92 21.85 -45.46
N CYS A 7 -10.14 22.41 -45.60
CA CYS A 7 -10.95 22.77 -44.43
C CYS A 7 -11.42 21.54 -43.66
N LEU A 8 -11.75 20.44 -44.32
CA LEU A 8 -12.14 19.18 -43.68
C LEU A 8 -11.01 18.57 -42.86
N LEU A 9 -9.77 18.56 -43.40
CA LEU A 9 -8.55 18.12 -42.69
C LEU A 9 -8.22 19.00 -41.49
N ALA A 10 -8.39 20.31 -41.59
CA ALA A 10 -8.16 21.24 -40.48
C ALA A 10 -9.18 21.04 -39.36
N ILE A 11 -10.45 20.77 -39.68
CA ILE A 11 -11.48 20.50 -38.65
C ILE A 11 -11.25 19.15 -37.98
N ILE A 12 -10.81 18.12 -38.68
CA ILE A 12 -10.50 16.80 -38.13
C ILE A 12 -9.28 16.92 -37.17
N SER A 13 -8.25 17.70 -37.53
CA SER A 13 -7.10 17.90 -36.65
C SER A 13 -7.45 18.68 -35.37
N LEU A 14 -8.40 19.62 -35.45
CA LEU A 14 -8.88 20.39 -34.29
C LEU A 14 -9.71 19.55 -33.32
N VAL A 15 -10.49 18.59 -33.83
CA VAL A 15 -11.30 17.68 -33.02
C VAL A 15 -10.44 16.63 -32.33
N LEU A 16 -9.35 16.14 -32.96
CA LEU A 16 -8.44 15.18 -32.32
C LEU A 16 -7.62 15.81 -31.18
N SER A 17 -7.37 17.12 -31.20
CA SER A 17 -6.63 17.80 -30.12
C SER A 17 -7.49 18.13 -28.90
N ALA A 18 -8.80 17.96 -28.95
CA ALA A 18 -9.73 18.30 -27.87
C ALA A 18 -9.99 17.15 -26.86
N VAL A 19 -9.47 15.97 -27.09
CA VAL A 19 -9.64 14.82 -26.17
C VAL A 19 -8.35 14.54 -25.40
N ALA A 20 -7.77 15.57 -24.80
CA ALA A 20 -6.88 15.38 -23.67
C ALA A 20 -7.79 15.07 -22.46
N VAL A 21 -8.09 13.79 -22.22
CA VAL A 21 -8.69 13.37 -20.96
C VAL A 21 -7.74 13.81 -19.86
N LYS A 22 -8.10 14.87 -19.15
CA LYS A 22 -7.37 15.33 -17.97
C LYS A 22 -7.49 14.20 -16.95
N LYS A 23 -6.46 13.37 -16.81
CA LYS A 23 -6.40 12.33 -15.79
C LYS A 23 -6.40 13.07 -14.45
N GLU A 24 -7.56 13.13 -13.80
CA GLU A 24 -7.63 13.69 -12.45
C GLU A 24 -6.76 12.84 -11.55
N LEU A 25 -5.92 13.51 -10.76
CA LEU A 25 -5.11 12.81 -9.75
C LEU A 25 -6.04 12.28 -8.67
N PRO A 26 -5.83 11.06 -8.18
CA PRO A 26 -6.62 10.51 -7.10
C PRO A 26 -6.59 11.43 -5.87
N SER A 27 -7.72 11.57 -5.19
CA SER A 27 -7.79 12.24 -3.90
C SER A 27 -6.95 11.49 -2.86
N THR A 28 -6.46 12.20 -1.84
CA THR A 28 -5.79 11.55 -0.70
C THR A 28 -6.83 10.97 0.25
N GLY A 29 -6.63 9.71 0.67
CA GLY A 29 -7.57 9.03 1.55
C GLY A 29 -7.14 7.62 1.93
N TYR A 30 -8.10 6.82 2.40
CA TYR A 30 -7.85 5.52 3.02
C TYR A 30 -8.62 4.36 2.34
N HIS A 31 -9.16 4.61 1.15
CA HIS A 31 -9.96 3.65 0.40
C HIS A 31 -9.34 3.33 -0.97
N PRO A 32 -9.65 2.17 -1.54
CA PRO A 32 -9.19 1.84 -2.89
C PRO A 32 -9.52 2.94 -3.90
N GLY A 33 -8.53 3.28 -4.74
CA GLY A 33 -8.59 4.36 -5.72
C GLY A 33 -8.09 5.71 -5.19
N GLU A 34 -7.84 5.86 -3.89
CA GLU A 34 -7.28 7.08 -3.30
C GLU A 34 -5.77 6.95 -3.10
N THR A 35 -5.05 8.06 -3.14
CA THR A 35 -3.63 8.12 -2.77
C THR A 35 -3.51 8.00 -1.25
N ILE A 36 -2.72 7.03 -0.78
CA ILE A 36 -2.51 6.84 0.66
C ILE A 36 -1.76 8.04 1.25
N PRO A 37 -2.18 8.57 2.42
CA PRO A 37 -1.40 9.58 3.12
C PRO A 37 0.01 9.10 3.42
N ASP A 38 0.97 10.01 3.50
CA ASP A 38 2.32 9.66 3.93
C ASP A 38 2.32 9.22 5.40
N ILE A 39 3.10 8.19 5.68
CA ILE A 39 3.29 7.62 7.02
C ILE A 39 4.76 7.73 7.37
N VAL A 40 5.05 8.30 8.53
CA VAL A 40 6.40 8.26 9.10
C VAL A 40 6.61 6.89 9.76
N LEU A 41 7.57 6.15 9.26
CA LEU A 41 7.92 4.80 9.68
C LEU A 41 9.17 4.86 10.57
N THR A 42 9.09 4.27 11.75
CA THR A 42 10.23 4.19 12.69
C THR A 42 10.66 2.73 12.81
N ASN A 43 11.89 2.42 12.41
CA ASN A 43 12.45 1.07 12.50
C ASN A 43 13.11 0.80 13.88
N SER A 44 13.73 -0.37 14.00
CA SER A 44 14.43 -0.78 15.22
C SER A 44 15.63 0.11 15.59
N GLU A 45 16.26 0.75 14.64
CA GLU A 45 17.40 1.65 14.84
C GLU A 45 16.96 3.10 15.09
N VAL A 46 15.64 3.33 15.25
CA VAL A 46 15.03 4.66 15.40
C VAL A 46 15.29 5.55 14.17
N THR A 47 15.54 4.94 13.03
CA THR A 47 15.65 5.65 11.76
C THR A 47 14.26 5.95 11.23
N LEU A 48 14.04 7.19 10.78
CA LEU A 48 12.80 7.62 10.19
C LEU A 48 12.84 7.39 8.67
N GLN A 49 11.78 6.79 8.14
CA GLN A 49 11.52 6.62 6.73
C GLN A 49 10.10 7.09 6.43
N HIS A 50 9.81 7.40 5.19
CA HIS A 50 8.49 7.79 4.76
C HIS A 50 7.88 6.72 3.87
N LEU A 51 6.58 6.45 4.00
CA LEU A 51 5.88 5.54 3.09
C LEU A 51 6.02 6.02 1.64
N HIS A 52 6.03 7.33 1.43
CA HIS A 52 6.22 7.91 0.10
C HIS A 52 7.62 7.69 -0.51
N ASP A 53 8.62 7.28 0.26
CA ASP A 53 9.94 6.89 -0.25
C ASP A 53 9.90 5.59 -1.08
N TYR A 54 8.82 4.82 -0.92
CA TYR A 54 8.58 3.58 -1.67
C TYR A 54 7.83 3.80 -2.99
N LYS A 55 7.52 5.05 -3.40
CA LYS A 55 6.92 5.31 -4.72
C LYS A 55 7.80 4.76 -5.84
N GLY A 56 7.15 4.20 -6.85
CA GLY A 56 7.80 3.45 -7.93
C GLY A 56 7.83 1.94 -7.70
N LYS A 57 7.40 1.48 -6.52
CA LYS A 57 7.27 0.06 -6.18
C LYS A 57 5.86 -0.25 -5.69
N LYS A 58 5.42 -1.49 -5.88
CA LYS A 58 4.25 -2.01 -5.18
C LYS A 58 4.61 -2.28 -3.72
N VAL A 59 3.72 -1.92 -2.81
CA VAL A 59 3.93 -2.04 -1.37
C VAL A 59 2.72 -2.70 -0.72
N VAL A 60 2.96 -3.65 0.18
CA VAL A 60 1.94 -4.12 1.10
C VAL A 60 2.26 -3.58 2.49
N VAL A 61 1.38 -2.75 3.03
CA VAL A 61 1.44 -2.26 4.41
C VAL A 61 0.52 -3.11 5.27
N ASN A 62 1.03 -3.67 6.36
CA ASN A 62 0.23 -4.40 7.34
C ASN A 62 0.35 -3.76 8.72
N PHE A 63 -0.76 -3.28 9.25
CA PHE A 63 -0.88 -2.82 10.63
C PHE A 63 -1.24 -3.99 11.53
N TRP A 64 -0.52 -4.15 12.65
CA TRP A 64 -0.74 -5.28 13.54
C TRP A 64 -0.36 -4.98 15.00
N ALA A 65 -0.72 -5.91 15.89
CA ALA A 65 -0.22 -5.94 17.25
C ALA A 65 -0.14 -7.39 17.76
N ALA A 66 0.77 -7.67 18.67
CA ALA A 66 0.98 -9.00 19.24
C ALA A 66 -0.25 -9.56 19.96
N TYR A 67 -1.08 -8.66 20.52
CA TYR A 67 -2.32 -9.01 21.22
C TYR A 67 -3.52 -9.27 20.29
N ASP A 68 -3.43 -8.90 19.01
CA ASP A 68 -4.49 -9.09 18.02
C ASP A 68 -4.16 -10.29 17.11
N ALA A 69 -4.80 -11.42 17.40
CA ALA A 69 -4.50 -12.68 16.73
C ALA A 69 -4.75 -12.62 15.21
N GLN A 70 -5.76 -11.85 14.76
CA GLN A 70 -6.11 -11.76 13.34
C GLN A 70 -5.05 -10.98 12.56
N SER A 71 -4.66 -9.81 13.04
CA SER A 71 -3.64 -8.98 12.38
C SER A 71 -2.27 -9.64 12.43
N ARG A 72 -1.93 -10.34 13.53
CA ARG A 72 -0.70 -11.15 13.64
C ARG A 72 -0.68 -12.29 12.63
N ALA A 73 -1.79 -13.03 12.48
CA ALA A 73 -1.88 -14.09 11.47
C ALA A 73 -1.76 -13.53 10.05
N ALA A 74 -2.38 -12.38 9.75
CA ALA A 74 -2.24 -11.70 8.48
C ALA A 74 -0.77 -11.30 8.21
N ASN A 75 -0.06 -10.79 9.24
CA ASN A 75 1.35 -10.43 9.14
C ASN A 75 2.20 -11.61 8.64
N VAL A 76 2.03 -12.78 9.24
CA VAL A 76 2.76 -14.01 8.87
C VAL A 76 2.39 -14.47 7.46
N GLN A 77 1.09 -14.54 7.16
CA GLN A 77 0.61 -15.09 5.89
C GLN A 77 1.00 -14.22 4.69
N LEU A 78 0.84 -12.89 4.81
CA LEU A 78 1.19 -11.95 3.75
C LEU A 78 2.70 -11.92 3.51
N HIS A 79 3.51 -11.84 4.58
CA HIS A 79 4.96 -11.86 4.48
C HIS A 79 5.44 -13.13 3.75
N ASN A 80 5.01 -14.31 4.22
CA ASN A 80 5.45 -15.58 3.64
C ASN A 80 5.02 -15.73 2.18
N TYR A 81 3.79 -15.31 1.85
CA TYR A 81 3.30 -15.34 0.49
C TYR A 81 4.14 -14.46 -0.44
N LEU A 82 4.38 -13.20 -0.06
CA LEU A 82 5.14 -12.26 -0.85
C LEU A 82 6.60 -12.70 -0.99
N LYS A 83 7.24 -13.09 0.10
CA LYS A 83 8.63 -13.56 0.08
C LYS A 83 8.84 -14.74 -0.88
N MET A 84 7.87 -15.64 -0.99
CA MET A 84 7.97 -16.85 -1.82
C MET A 84 7.59 -16.61 -3.29
N ASN A 85 6.66 -15.71 -3.56
CA ASN A 85 6.05 -15.57 -4.88
C ASN A 85 6.31 -14.23 -5.55
N HIS A 86 6.52 -13.15 -4.77
CA HIS A 86 6.63 -11.76 -5.24
C HIS A 86 7.67 -10.99 -4.41
N PRO A 87 8.95 -11.41 -4.42
CA PRO A 87 10.02 -10.78 -3.62
C PRO A 87 10.34 -9.34 -4.06
N GLU A 88 9.83 -8.91 -5.22
CA GLU A 88 9.92 -7.53 -5.73
C GLU A 88 8.97 -6.57 -5.04
N ILE A 89 7.95 -7.08 -4.32
CA ILE A 89 6.96 -6.27 -3.61
C ILE A 89 7.43 -6.02 -2.18
N GLU A 90 7.50 -4.77 -1.80
CA GLU A 90 7.90 -4.39 -0.45
C GLU A 90 6.80 -4.73 0.56
N PHE A 91 7.16 -5.41 1.64
CA PHE A 91 6.25 -5.70 2.75
C PHE A 91 6.64 -4.89 3.98
N LEU A 92 5.81 -3.93 4.37
CA LEU A 92 6.02 -3.06 5.51
C LEU A 92 5.09 -3.47 6.66
N SER A 93 5.67 -4.02 7.71
CA SER A 93 4.97 -4.47 8.90
C SER A 93 5.08 -3.41 10.00
N ILE A 94 3.94 -2.85 10.44
CA ILE A 94 3.89 -1.76 11.42
C ILE A 94 3.18 -2.24 12.67
N SER A 95 3.95 -2.41 13.76
CA SER A 95 3.42 -2.82 15.06
C SER A 95 2.87 -1.63 15.85
N PHE A 96 1.74 -1.83 16.49
CA PHE A 96 1.09 -0.92 17.43
C PHE A 96 1.25 -1.36 18.89
N ASP A 97 2.17 -2.27 19.18
CA ASP A 97 2.50 -2.63 20.55
C ASP A 97 3.23 -1.48 21.25
N GLU A 98 2.71 -1.00 22.38
CA GLU A 98 3.32 0.07 23.17
C GLU A 98 4.69 -0.36 23.73
N ASN A 99 4.89 -1.65 23.89
CA ASN A 99 6.17 -2.23 24.31
C ASN A 99 6.82 -2.94 23.11
N ARG A 100 7.84 -2.29 22.56
CA ARG A 100 8.61 -2.80 21.43
C ARG A 100 9.16 -4.21 21.65
N ASN A 101 9.63 -4.54 22.87
CA ASN A 101 10.13 -5.88 23.17
C ASN A 101 9.04 -6.97 22.97
N VAL A 102 7.76 -6.64 23.15
CA VAL A 102 6.64 -7.57 22.88
C VAL A 102 6.54 -7.83 21.40
N ALA A 103 6.57 -6.78 20.57
CA ALA A 103 6.55 -6.91 19.12
C ALA A 103 7.75 -7.75 18.62
N GLU A 104 8.97 -7.41 19.05
CA GLU A 104 10.20 -8.12 18.63
C GLU A 104 10.19 -9.60 19.02
N LYS A 105 9.77 -9.94 20.24
CA LYS A 105 9.63 -11.35 20.65
C LYS A 105 8.57 -12.08 19.83
N THR A 106 7.47 -11.40 19.50
CA THR A 106 6.42 -11.98 18.67
C THR A 106 6.94 -12.23 17.26
N LEU A 107 7.66 -11.28 16.67
CA LEU A 107 8.28 -11.45 15.35
C LEU A 107 9.28 -12.61 15.32
N ALA A 108 10.09 -12.76 16.39
CA ALA A 108 11.01 -13.88 16.51
C ALA A 108 10.28 -15.23 16.60
N MET A 109 9.19 -15.31 17.39
CA MET A 109 8.35 -16.51 17.46
C MET A 109 7.70 -16.85 16.12
N ASP A 110 7.39 -15.86 15.31
CA ASP A 110 6.75 -16.00 14.01
C ASP A 110 7.77 -16.11 12.85
N HIS A 111 9.07 -16.09 13.15
CA HIS A 111 10.18 -16.13 12.18
C HIS A 111 10.16 -14.98 11.17
N LEU A 112 9.81 -13.78 11.64
CA LEU A 112 9.69 -12.55 10.84
C LEU A 112 10.73 -11.49 11.21
N GLU A 113 11.71 -11.80 12.03
CA GLU A 113 12.73 -10.88 12.55
C GLU A 113 13.61 -10.23 11.48
N HIS A 114 13.66 -10.81 10.27
CA HIS A 114 14.45 -10.32 9.15
C HIS A 114 13.63 -9.55 8.11
N SER A 115 12.35 -9.32 8.36
CA SER A 115 11.50 -8.51 7.47
C SER A 115 11.56 -7.03 7.85
N ALA A 116 11.08 -6.13 6.95
CA ALA A 116 11.02 -4.70 7.23
C ALA A 116 9.96 -4.41 8.32
N GLN A 117 10.46 -4.15 9.53
CA GLN A 117 9.64 -3.94 10.73
C GLN A 117 9.69 -2.49 11.19
N PHE A 118 8.51 -1.95 11.45
CA PHE A 118 8.33 -0.60 11.95
C PHE A 118 7.46 -0.60 13.21
N TYR A 119 7.61 0.44 14.02
CA TYR A 119 6.97 0.52 15.32
C TYR A 119 6.28 1.86 15.52
N GLU A 120 5.01 1.82 15.85
CA GLU A 120 4.27 2.99 16.31
C GLU A 120 4.29 3.02 17.85
N VAL A 121 5.26 3.74 18.38
CA VAL A 121 5.57 3.74 19.83
C VAL A 121 4.46 4.30 20.71
N ASN A 122 3.56 5.11 20.18
CA ASN A 122 2.38 5.60 20.89
C ASN A 122 1.21 4.61 20.84
N GLY A 123 1.36 3.51 20.08
CA GLY A 123 0.38 2.44 19.98
C GLY A 123 -1.01 2.98 19.57
N THR A 124 -2.02 2.57 20.32
CA THR A 124 -3.42 2.97 20.06
C THR A 124 -3.74 4.44 20.32
N ARG A 125 -2.80 5.20 20.90
CA ARG A 125 -2.94 6.65 21.15
C ARG A 125 -2.42 7.51 20.00
N SER A 126 -1.71 6.93 19.05
CA SER A 126 -1.12 7.65 17.91
C SER A 126 -2.21 8.25 17.00
N ASP A 127 -1.79 9.28 16.26
CA ASP A 127 -2.65 9.85 15.22
C ASP A 127 -2.82 8.86 14.07
N LEU A 128 -1.78 8.11 13.72
CA LEU A 128 -1.84 7.02 12.74
C LEU A 128 -2.95 6.02 13.06
N TYR A 129 -3.08 5.60 14.33
CA TYR A 129 -4.16 4.69 14.76
C TYR A 129 -5.56 5.29 14.57
N LYS A 130 -5.71 6.59 14.87
CA LYS A 130 -6.99 7.30 14.75
C LYS A 130 -7.37 7.52 13.29
N ASP A 131 -6.42 8.01 12.48
CA ASP A 131 -6.63 8.39 11.07
C ASP A 131 -7.01 7.18 10.22
N PHE A 132 -6.31 6.06 10.42
CA PHE A 132 -6.60 4.79 9.76
C PHE A 132 -7.79 4.02 10.40
N LYS A 133 -8.43 4.60 11.43
CA LYS A 133 -9.62 4.03 12.13
C LYS A 133 -9.39 2.60 12.63
N LEU A 134 -8.17 2.31 13.12
CA LEU A 134 -7.74 0.96 13.53
C LEU A 134 -8.46 0.46 14.80
N LYS A 135 -9.18 1.31 15.51
CA LYS A 135 -10.10 0.90 16.59
C LYS A 135 -11.17 -0.10 16.12
N ARG A 136 -11.48 -0.11 14.81
CA ARG A 136 -12.45 -1.06 14.20
C ARG A 136 -11.81 -2.39 13.77
N GLY A 137 -10.53 -2.57 14.05
CA GLY A 137 -9.68 -3.68 13.64
C GLY A 137 -8.48 -3.19 12.84
N PHE A 138 -7.38 -3.89 12.99
CA PHE A 138 -6.19 -3.66 12.18
C PHE A 138 -6.47 -3.97 10.71
N ARG A 139 -5.74 -3.30 9.83
CA ARG A 139 -5.93 -3.37 8.37
C ARG A 139 -4.62 -3.57 7.67
N ASN A 140 -4.71 -4.01 6.43
CA ASN A 140 -3.60 -3.99 5.49
C ASN A 140 -4.04 -3.35 4.18
N TYR A 141 -3.05 -2.91 3.40
CA TYR A 141 -3.24 -2.19 2.15
C TYR A 141 -2.25 -2.70 1.11
N LEU A 142 -2.73 -2.95 -0.10
CA LEU A 142 -1.90 -3.05 -1.30
C LEU A 142 -1.87 -1.68 -1.96
N ILE A 143 -0.69 -1.15 -2.18
CA ILE A 143 -0.44 0.17 -2.75
C ILE A 143 0.32 -0.03 -4.06
N ASP A 144 -0.11 0.65 -5.11
CA ASP A 144 0.54 0.61 -6.41
C ASP A 144 1.79 1.53 -6.48
N GLU A 145 2.48 1.51 -7.59
CA GLU A 145 3.71 2.27 -7.83
C GLU A 145 3.50 3.80 -7.79
N ASN A 146 2.25 4.27 -7.92
CA ASN A 146 1.88 5.68 -7.85
C ASN A 146 1.52 6.12 -6.42
N GLY A 147 1.50 5.20 -5.46
CA GLY A 147 1.05 5.45 -4.10
C GLY A 147 -0.47 5.40 -3.94
N VAL A 148 -1.19 4.82 -4.91
CA VAL A 148 -2.65 4.65 -4.86
C VAL A 148 -2.99 3.31 -4.22
N ILE A 149 -3.99 3.32 -3.34
CA ILE A 149 -4.50 2.10 -2.70
C ILE A 149 -5.21 1.26 -3.75
N ALA A 150 -4.62 0.12 -4.12
CA ALA A 150 -5.23 -0.83 -5.05
C ALA A 150 -6.25 -1.73 -4.35
N ALA A 151 -5.97 -2.17 -3.12
CA ALA A 151 -6.85 -3.00 -2.31
C ALA A 151 -6.59 -2.81 -0.80
N MET A 152 -7.55 -3.22 0.02
CA MET A 152 -7.43 -3.19 1.47
C MET A 152 -8.04 -4.44 2.10
N ASN A 153 -7.58 -4.80 3.33
CA ASN A 153 -8.01 -5.99 4.06
C ASN A 153 -7.80 -7.28 3.24
N ILE A 154 -6.68 -7.35 2.55
CA ILE A 154 -6.30 -8.44 1.65
C ILE A 154 -5.76 -9.64 2.41
N THR A 155 -6.02 -10.82 1.87
CA THR A 155 -5.41 -12.08 2.27
C THR A 155 -4.36 -12.54 1.25
N ALA A 156 -3.56 -13.57 1.58
CA ALA A 156 -2.65 -14.19 0.61
C ALA A 156 -3.40 -14.76 -0.63
N THR A 157 -4.66 -15.18 -0.45
CA THR A 157 -5.49 -15.66 -1.56
C THR A 157 -5.90 -14.51 -2.48
N ASP A 158 -6.26 -13.35 -1.91
CA ASP A 158 -6.60 -12.16 -2.69
C ASP A 158 -5.40 -11.66 -3.49
N LEU A 159 -4.20 -11.62 -2.88
CA LEU A 159 -2.97 -11.27 -3.60
C LEU A 159 -2.71 -12.20 -4.78
N ARG A 160 -2.90 -13.51 -4.59
CA ARG A 160 -2.75 -14.49 -5.68
C ARG A 160 -3.69 -14.17 -6.83
N ALA A 161 -4.96 -13.89 -6.55
CA ALA A 161 -5.95 -13.57 -7.58
C ALA A 161 -5.59 -12.26 -8.32
N ILE A 162 -5.18 -11.23 -7.59
CA ILE A 162 -4.79 -9.92 -8.17
C ILE A 162 -3.61 -10.10 -9.13
N PHE A 163 -2.54 -10.76 -8.70
CA PHE A 163 -1.33 -10.88 -9.51
C PHE A 163 -1.46 -11.87 -10.67
N GLN A 164 -2.33 -12.88 -10.56
CA GLN A 164 -2.67 -13.74 -11.70
C GLN A 164 -3.38 -12.98 -12.81
N VAL A 165 -4.28 -12.06 -12.48
CA VAL A 165 -4.94 -11.21 -13.47
C VAL A 165 -3.94 -10.26 -14.13
N GLU A 166 -3.06 -9.61 -13.37
CA GLU A 166 -2.05 -8.71 -13.91
C GLU A 166 -1.07 -9.41 -14.87
N SER A 167 -0.69 -10.66 -14.58
CA SER A 167 0.21 -11.44 -15.44
C SER A 167 -0.44 -11.96 -16.72
N SER A 168 -1.76 -11.82 -16.87
CA SER A 168 -2.54 -12.31 -18.01
C SER A 168 -2.85 -11.22 -19.04
N ILE A 169 -2.44 -9.97 -18.77
CA ILE A 169 -2.66 -8.79 -19.64
C ILE A 169 -1.36 -8.43 -20.35
#